data_74b52bef32029ee735c67392b4fd46c1
#
_entry.id   74b52bef32029ee735c67392b4fd46c1
#
_cell.length_a   1.000
_cell.length_b   1.000
_cell.length_c   1.000
_cell.angle_alpha   90.00
_cell.angle_beta   90.00
_cell.angle_gamma   90.00
#
_symmetry.space_group_name_H-M   'P 1'
#
loop_
_entity.id
_entity.type
_entity.pdbx_description
1 polymer ?
#
loop_
_entity_poly.entity_id
_entity_poly.type
_entity_poly.pdbx_seq_one_letter_code
_entity_poly.pdbx_strand_id
1 'polypeptide(L)'
;MTEPFLEKVKLSLPVGLWIENCMSSGLDPATIIAYIHNKDWTPLLSNVADPQMDMLDRLQIATDMNDPWEQAILEGYRFKFIHIGGVKRLLYFRYQLQEHRDYQQNGNQLSGLLLHSDMISNINEKIGIQWEIVTDTQTLSNTQTMQIRLKNESC
;
A
#
# COMPACT_ATOMS: atom_id res chain seq x y z
N MET A 1 -25.90 7.24 16.57
CA MET A 1 -25.24 6.87 16.57
C MET A 1 -24.44 7.00 15.88
N THR A 2 -23.73 7.01 15.77
CA THR A 2 -22.88 7.20 15.12
C THR A 2 -22.10 6.29 14.92
N GLU A 3 -21.64 5.75 14.34
CA GLU A 3 -20.84 5.11 14.05
C GLU A 3 -20.28 5.25 13.32
N PRO A 4 -19.96 5.57 13.20
CA PRO A 4 -19.37 5.92 12.41
C PRO A 4 -18.19 5.55 12.00
N PHE A 5 -17.31 5.25 12.55
CA PHE A 5 -16.15 4.78 12.07
C PHE A 5 -16.20 3.35 12.01
N LEU A 6 -16.38 2.77 10.84
CA LEU A 6 -16.00 1.41 10.64
C LEU A 6 -14.52 1.39 10.59
N GLU A 7 -13.90 0.86 11.59
CA GLU A 7 -12.48 0.71 11.53
C GLU A 7 -12.11 -0.18 10.39
N LYS A 8 -11.17 0.27 9.58
CA LYS A 8 -10.66 -0.55 8.51
C LYS A 8 -9.94 -1.76 9.08
N VAL A 9 -9.97 -2.84 8.32
CA VAL A 9 -9.17 -4.02 8.62
C VAL A 9 -7.70 -3.62 8.71
N LYS A 10 -6.99 -4.19 9.66
CA LYS A 10 -5.55 -3.92 9.81
C LYS A 10 -4.78 -5.17 9.44
N LEU A 11 -3.78 -5.01 8.59
CA LEU A 11 -2.97 -6.12 8.12
C LEU A 11 -1.52 -5.95 8.49
N SER A 12 -0.84 -7.09 8.66
CA SER A 12 0.60 -7.10 8.84
C SER A 12 1.28 -6.68 7.53
N LEU A 13 2.53 -6.27 7.61
CA LEU A 13 3.26 -5.77 6.47
C LEU A 13 3.31 -6.76 5.31
N PRO A 14 3.76 -8.00 5.52
CA PRO A 14 3.86 -8.92 4.37
C PRO A 14 2.52 -9.21 3.73
N VAL A 15 1.45 -9.31 4.52
CA VAL A 15 0.13 -9.59 3.99
C VAL A 15 -0.41 -8.40 3.22
N GLY A 16 -0.27 -7.20 3.76
CA GLY A 16 -0.73 -6.01 3.07
C GLY A 16 -0.03 -5.79 1.74
N LEU A 17 1.29 -5.98 1.70
CA LEU A 17 2.03 -5.86 0.44
C LEU A 17 1.64 -6.95 -0.55
N TRP A 18 1.35 -8.15 -0.06
CA TRP A 18 0.86 -9.21 -0.92
C TRP A 18 -0.45 -8.80 -1.60
N ILE A 19 -1.37 -8.22 -0.83
CA ILE A 19 -2.64 -7.77 -1.39
C ILE A 19 -2.40 -6.67 -2.41
N GLU A 20 -1.51 -5.71 -2.13
CA GLU A 20 -1.21 -4.66 -3.10
C GLU A 20 -0.67 -5.25 -4.40
N ASN A 21 0.20 -6.26 -4.27
CA ASN A 21 0.72 -6.91 -5.46
C ASN A 21 -0.40 -7.61 -6.25
N CYS A 22 -1.26 -8.35 -5.55
CA CYS A 22 -2.40 -9.00 -6.22
C CYS A 22 -3.31 -7.99 -6.92
N MET A 23 -3.57 -6.85 -6.26
CA MET A 23 -4.43 -5.82 -6.84
C MET A 23 -3.79 -5.15 -8.05
N SER A 24 -2.45 -5.16 -8.11
CA SER A 24 -1.74 -4.58 -9.26
C SER A 24 -2.00 -5.35 -10.54
N SER A 25 -2.56 -6.57 -10.43
CA SER A 25 -2.91 -7.35 -11.61
C SER A 25 -4.02 -6.71 -12.45
N GLY A 26 -4.79 -5.82 -11.84
CA GLY A 26 -5.92 -5.21 -12.53
C GLY A 26 -7.17 -6.08 -12.59
N LEU A 27 -7.10 -7.28 -12.02
CA LEU A 27 -8.27 -8.15 -11.97
C LEU A 27 -9.22 -7.66 -10.87
N ASP A 28 -10.50 -7.97 -11.01
CA ASP A 28 -11.44 -7.49 -10.01
C ASP A 28 -11.30 -8.29 -8.70
N PRO A 29 -11.74 -7.71 -7.59
CA PRO A 29 -11.55 -8.34 -6.28
C PRO A 29 -12.11 -9.74 -6.18
N ALA A 30 -13.30 -9.99 -6.70
CA ALA A 30 -13.89 -11.32 -6.60
C ALA A 30 -13.06 -12.37 -7.34
N THR A 31 -12.51 -11.99 -8.49
CA THR A 31 -11.66 -12.88 -9.28
C THR A 31 -10.37 -13.19 -8.54
N ILE A 32 -9.76 -12.17 -7.95
CA ILE A 32 -8.53 -12.34 -7.18
C ILE A 32 -8.78 -13.29 -6.02
N ILE A 33 -9.87 -13.09 -5.29
CA ILE A 33 -10.20 -13.95 -4.14
C ILE A 33 -10.38 -15.39 -4.59
N ALA A 34 -11.06 -15.60 -5.71
CA ALA A 34 -11.29 -16.97 -6.22
C ALA A 34 -9.97 -17.64 -6.56
N TYR A 35 -9.06 -16.94 -7.21
CA TYR A 35 -7.75 -17.51 -7.53
C TYR A 35 -6.97 -17.86 -6.28
N ILE A 36 -7.04 -17.02 -5.26
CA ILE A 36 -6.33 -17.29 -4.01
C ILE A 36 -6.90 -18.52 -3.31
N HIS A 37 -8.23 -18.62 -3.23
CA HIS A 37 -8.86 -19.78 -2.60
C HIS A 37 -8.50 -21.07 -3.31
N ASN A 38 -8.41 -21.03 -4.62
CA ASN A 38 -8.09 -22.21 -5.41
C ASN A 38 -6.58 -22.43 -5.56
N LYS A 39 -5.78 -21.52 -5.00
CA LYS A 39 -4.33 -21.55 -5.13
C LYS A 39 -3.91 -21.62 -6.59
N ASP A 40 -4.63 -20.91 -7.42
CA ASP A 40 -4.37 -20.84 -8.85
C ASP A 40 -3.58 -19.55 -9.10
N TRP A 41 -2.27 -19.66 -8.95
CA TRP A 41 -1.40 -18.48 -8.94
C TRP A 41 -1.01 -17.98 -10.32
N THR A 42 -1.08 -18.84 -11.34
CA THR A 42 -0.62 -18.46 -12.67
C THR A 42 -1.29 -17.21 -13.23
N PRO A 43 -2.64 -17.09 -13.16
CA PRO A 43 -3.26 -15.86 -13.70
C PRO A 43 -2.86 -14.61 -12.95
N LEU A 44 -2.60 -14.74 -11.64
CA LEU A 44 -2.14 -13.60 -10.87
C LEU A 44 -0.71 -13.25 -11.25
N LEU A 45 0.18 -14.25 -11.21
CA LEU A 45 1.60 -14.01 -11.46
C LEU A 45 1.88 -13.46 -12.86
N SER A 46 0.98 -13.74 -13.80
CA SER A 46 1.14 -13.22 -15.16
C SER A 46 0.89 -11.72 -15.26
N ASN A 47 0.25 -11.14 -14.25
CA ASN A 47 -0.22 -9.75 -14.35
C ASN A 47 0.20 -8.84 -13.20
N VAL A 48 0.87 -9.37 -12.19
CA VAL A 48 1.20 -8.55 -11.01
C VAL A 48 2.50 -7.78 -11.21
N ALA A 49 2.69 -6.74 -10.42
CA ALA A 49 3.88 -5.90 -10.48
C ALA A 49 5.13 -6.67 -10.08
N ASP A 50 5.01 -7.59 -9.11
CA ASP A 50 6.14 -8.39 -8.64
C ASP A 50 5.83 -9.87 -8.81
N PRO A 51 6.14 -10.45 -9.97
CA PRO A 51 5.87 -11.87 -10.21
C PRO A 51 6.81 -12.81 -9.46
N GLN A 52 7.81 -12.26 -8.76
CA GLN A 52 8.73 -13.09 -7.98
C GLN A 52 8.22 -13.35 -6.57
N MET A 53 7.14 -12.70 -6.17
CA MET A 53 6.59 -12.88 -4.83
C MET A 53 6.04 -14.30 -4.67
N ASP A 54 6.35 -14.91 -3.53
CA ASP A 54 5.87 -16.28 -3.23
C ASP A 54 4.44 -16.17 -2.70
N MET A 55 3.48 -16.39 -3.59
CA MET A 55 2.07 -16.23 -3.26
C MET A 55 1.60 -17.21 -2.20
N LEU A 56 2.04 -18.47 -2.30
CA LEU A 56 1.62 -19.48 -1.33
C LEU A 56 2.15 -19.16 0.06
N ASP A 57 3.40 -18.70 0.12
CA ASP A 57 4.00 -18.32 1.40
C ASP A 57 3.22 -17.17 2.05
N ARG A 58 2.82 -16.19 1.26
CA ARG A 58 2.06 -15.04 1.78
C ARG A 58 0.68 -15.45 2.28
N LEU A 59 0.04 -16.36 1.58
CA LEU A 59 -1.24 -16.88 2.04
C LEU A 59 -1.06 -17.62 3.37
N GLN A 60 0.02 -18.38 3.50
CA GLN A 60 0.31 -19.08 4.74
C GLN A 60 0.53 -18.10 5.89
N ILE A 61 1.26 -17.01 5.64
CA ILE A 61 1.48 -15.99 6.66
C ILE A 61 0.13 -15.37 7.08
N ALA A 62 -0.72 -15.06 6.11
CA ALA A 62 -2.02 -14.49 6.43
C ALA A 62 -2.85 -15.42 7.31
N THR A 63 -2.79 -16.72 7.00
CA THR A 63 -3.50 -17.71 7.78
C THR A 63 -2.93 -17.82 9.20
N ASP A 64 -1.61 -17.88 9.30
CA ASP A 64 -0.96 -18.02 10.60
C ASP A 64 -1.17 -16.81 11.48
N MET A 65 -1.21 -15.62 10.90
CA MET A 65 -1.43 -14.38 11.65
C MET A 65 -2.89 -14.05 11.81
N ASN A 66 -3.76 -14.86 11.25
CA ASN A 66 -5.19 -14.65 11.30
C ASN A 66 -5.59 -13.28 10.72
N ASP A 67 -4.90 -12.87 9.67
CA ASP A 67 -5.22 -11.62 8.98
C ASP A 67 -6.40 -11.83 8.04
N PRO A 68 -7.42 -11.00 8.11
CA PRO A 68 -8.62 -11.16 7.27
C PRO A 68 -8.38 -10.62 5.86
N TRP A 69 -7.56 -11.32 5.10
CA TRP A 69 -7.13 -10.86 3.78
C TRP A 69 -8.29 -10.72 2.78
N GLU A 70 -9.28 -11.59 2.88
CA GLU A 70 -10.40 -11.55 1.96
C GLU A 70 -11.24 -10.29 2.17
N GLN A 71 -11.53 -9.99 3.43
CA GLN A 71 -12.24 -8.78 3.79
C GLN A 71 -11.45 -7.54 3.38
N ALA A 72 -10.12 -7.61 3.54
CA ALA A 72 -9.26 -6.50 3.16
C ALA A 72 -9.34 -6.20 1.67
N ILE A 73 -9.39 -7.24 0.83
CA ILE A 73 -9.52 -7.05 -0.61
C ILE A 73 -10.86 -6.40 -0.95
N LEU A 74 -11.92 -6.82 -0.28
CA LEU A 74 -13.27 -6.32 -0.58
C LEU A 74 -13.55 -4.94 -0.02
N GLU A 75 -13.04 -4.65 1.17
CA GLU A 75 -13.45 -3.46 1.89
C GLU A 75 -12.33 -2.46 2.15
N GLY A 76 -11.11 -2.81 1.78
CA GLY A 76 -9.97 -1.96 2.08
C GLY A 76 -9.34 -2.31 3.41
N TYR A 77 -8.19 -1.74 3.66
CA TYR A 77 -7.42 -2.08 4.86
C TYR A 77 -6.40 -0.99 5.13
N ARG A 78 -5.72 -1.10 6.27
CA ARG A 78 -4.56 -0.28 6.57
C ARG A 78 -3.50 -1.16 7.20
N PHE A 79 -2.25 -0.73 7.12
CA PHE A 79 -1.14 -1.47 7.70
C PHE A 79 -1.07 -1.23 9.20
N LYS A 80 -0.88 -2.31 9.96
CA LYS A 80 -0.59 -2.18 11.40
C LYS A 80 0.73 -1.44 11.59
N PHE A 81 1.70 -1.78 10.76
CA PHE A 81 3.03 -1.22 10.80
C PHE A 81 3.62 -1.33 9.41
N ILE A 82 4.29 -0.28 8.97
CA ILE A 82 4.97 -0.31 7.67
C ILE A 82 6.20 0.58 7.75
N HIS A 83 7.37 0.02 7.41
CA HIS A 83 8.60 0.80 7.38
C HIS A 83 8.73 1.47 6.02
N ILE A 84 9.76 2.33 5.88
CA ILE A 84 9.87 3.14 4.67
C ILE A 84 10.06 2.28 3.42
N GLY A 85 10.77 1.17 3.54
CA GLY A 85 10.90 0.24 2.41
C GLY A 85 9.56 -0.29 1.96
N GLY A 86 8.66 -0.58 2.92
CA GLY A 86 7.31 -1.01 2.59
C GLY A 86 6.49 0.09 1.94
N VAL A 87 6.66 1.34 2.39
CA VAL A 87 5.97 2.47 1.76
C VAL A 87 6.40 2.58 0.30
N LYS A 88 7.70 2.43 0.03
CA LYS A 88 8.18 2.50 -1.35
C LYS A 88 7.59 1.37 -2.20
N ARG A 89 7.48 0.17 -1.64
CA ARG A 89 6.87 -0.94 -2.37
C ARG A 89 5.38 -0.70 -2.62
N LEU A 90 4.68 -0.15 -1.63
CA LEU A 90 3.28 0.19 -1.80
C LEU A 90 3.09 1.18 -2.97
N LEU A 91 3.92 2.20 -3.02
CA LEU A 91 3.86 3.19 -4.09
C LEU A 91 4.13 2.54 -5.44
N TYR A 92 5.06 1.60 -5.49
CA TYR A 92 5.36 0.91 -6.73
C TYR A 92 4.21 0.00 -7.15
N PHE A 93 3.69 -0.81 -6.24
CA PHE A 93 2.63 -1.75 -6.59
C PHE A 93 1.36 -1.03 -7.06
N ARG A 94 1.01 0.05 -6.37
CA ARG A 94 -0.27 0.71 -6.65
C ARG A 94 -0.17 1.72 -7.78
N TYR A 95 0.94 2.45 -7.86
CA TYR A 95 1.05 3.56 -8.82
C TYR A 95 2.27 3.49 -9.70
N GLN A 96 3.09 2.46 -9.58
CA GLN A 96 4.34 2.29 -10.32
C GLN A 96 5.31 3.45 -10.11
N LEU A 97 5.27 4.08 -8.95
CA LEU A 97 6.21 5.14 -8.62
C LEU A 97 7.52 4.54 -8.16
N GLN A 98 8.62 5.12 -8.59
CA GLN A 98 9.96 4.59 -8.32
C GLN A 98 10.87 5.69 -7.80
N GLU A 99 11.71 5.30 -6.85
CA GLU A 99 12.70 6.20 -6.30
C GLU A 99 13.65 6.68 -7.40
N HIS A 100 14.11 7.92 -7.27
CA HIS A 100 15.01 8.61 -8.22
C HIS A 100 14.33 9.02 -9.52
N ARG A 101 13.25 8.39 -9.89
CA ARG A 101 12.47 8.83 -11.05
C ARG A 101 11.31 9.71 -10.61
N ASP A 102 10.60 9.27 -9.57
CA ASP A 102 9.36 9.93 -9.15
C ASP A 102 9.48 10.61 -7.78
N TYR A 103 10.49 10.28 -7.03
CA TYR A 103 10.71 10.87 -5.71
C TYR A 103 12.11 10.55 -5.22
N GLN A 104 12.49 11.17 -4.11
CA GLN A 104 13.78 10.94 -3.47
C GLN A 104 13.54 10.51 -2.03
N GLN A 105 14.42 9.69 -1.51
CA GLN A 105 14.38 9.30 -0.11
C GLN A 105 15.49 10.00 0.65
N ASN A 106 15.13 10.63 1.76
CA ASN A 106 16.08 11.26 2.66
C ASN A 106 15.79 10.76 4.05
N GLY A 107 16.61 9.80 4.53
CA GLY A 107 16.36 9.17 5.83
C GLY A 107 15.02 8.46 5.81
N ASN A 108 14.13 8.85 6.69
CA ASN A 108 12.79 8.28 6.77
C ASN A 108 11.74 9.17 6.12
N GLN A 109 12.13 9.89 5.08
CA GLN A 109 11.21 10.75 4.35
C GLN A 109 11.31 10.48 2.87
N LEU A 110 10.17 10.57 2.18
CA LEU A 110 10.13 10.57 0.73
C LEU A 110 9.64 11.94 0.30
N SER A 111 10.31 12.56 -0.67
CA SER A 111 9.98 13.91 -1.11
C SER A 111 9.89 13.99 -2.62
N GLY A 112 9.28 15.06 -3.11
CA GLY A 112 9.17 15.28 -4.54
C GLY A 112 8.07 14.50 -5.22
N LEU A 113 7.11 13.97 -4.45
CA LEU A 113 6.03 13.16 -5.01
C LEU A 113 4.95 14.04 -5.62
N LEU A 114 4.57 13.73 -6.85
CA LEU A 114 3.42 14.37 -7.48
C LEU A 114 2.21 13.48 -7.23
N LEU A 115 1.33 13.91 -6.35
CA LEU A 115 0.20 13.11 -5.95
C LEU A 115 -1.10 13.89 -6.16
N HIS A 116 -2.07 13.24 -6.78
CA HIS A 116 -3.42 13.78 -6.88
C HIS A 116 -4.14 13.55 -5.55
N SER A 117 -5.22 14.31 -5.33
CA SER A 117 -5.95 14.20 -4.06
C SER A 117 -6.45 12.79 -3.80
N ASP A 118 -6.86 12.07 -4.85
CA ASP A 118 -7.31 10.68 -4.68
C ASP A 118 -6.17 9.78 -4.22
N MET A 119 -4.98 9.98 -4.76
CA MET A 119 -3.81 9.21 -4.35
C MET A 119 -3.47 9.50 -2.89
N ILE A 120 -3.50 10.79 -2.52
CA ILE A 120 -3.21 11.17 -1.15
C ILE A 120 -4.17 10.49 -0.18
N SER A 121 -5.46 10.49 -0.49
CA SER A 121 -6.46 9.84 0.35
C SER A 121 -6.22 8.34 0.46
N ASN A 122 -5.92 7.69 -0.65
CA ASN A 122 -5.68 6.25 -0.66
C ASN A 122 -4.43 5.88 0.11
N ILE A 123 -3.36 6.61 -0.09
CA ILE A 123 -2.11 6.32 0.61
C ILE A 123 -2.30 6.55 2.10
N ASN A 124 -2.93 7.66 2.46
CA ASN A 124 -3.16 7.98 3.86
C ASN A 124 -4.01 6.92 4.55
N GLU A 125 -4.98 6.36 3.85
CA GLU A 125 -5.80 5.29 4.41
C GLU A 125 -4.94 4.08 4.76
N LYS A 126 -3.95 3.77 3.92
CA LYS A 126 -3.12 2.58 4.10
C LYS A 126 -2.05 2.76 5.16
N ILE A 127 -1.40 3.92 5.20
CA ILE A 127 -0.22 4.10 6.04
C ILE A 127 -0.41 5.13 7.15
N GLY A 128 -1.59 5.70 7.27
CA GLY A 128 -1.84 6.85 8.13
C GLY A 128 -1.71 6.60 9.61
N ILE A 129 -1.54 5.35 10.05
CA ILE A 129 -1.29 5.10 11.46
C ILE A 129 0.07 5.67 11.86
N GLN A 130 1.09 5.51 11.01
CA GLN A 130 2.45 5.94 11.31
C GLN A 130 2.93 7.12 10.51
N TRP A 131 2.42 7.30 9.31
CA TRP A 131 2.97 8.27 8.35
C TRP A 131 1.98 9.37 8.05
N GLU A 132 2.50 10.52 7.67
CA GLU A 132 1.65 11.62 7.22
C GLU A 132 2.17 12.15 5.89
N ILE A 133 1.26 12.70 5.11
CA ILE A 133 1.58 13.29 3.82
C ILE A 133 1.43 14.80 3.96
N VAL A 134 2.51 15.52 3.70
CA VAL A 134 2.49 16.97 3.81
C VAL A 134 3.01 17.58 2.52
N THR A 135 2.74 18.86 2.33
CA THR A 135 3.22 19.57 1.16
C THR A 135 4.71 19.84 1.31
N ASP A 136 5.46 19.63 0.23
CA ASP A 136 6.87 20.02 0.22
C ASP A 136 6.97 21.52 0.38
N THR A 137 7.95 21.95 1.13
CA THR A 137 8.09 23.37 1.40
C THR A 137 8.70 24.14 0.24
N GLN A 138 9.29 23.42 -0.72
CA GLN A 138 9.92 24.11 -1.82
C GLN A 138 9.13 23.96 -3.06
N THR A 139 8.34 24.96 -3.40
CA THR A 139 7.62 24.93 -4.65
C THR A 139 8.10 26.11 -5.47
N LEU A 140 8.92 25.79 -6.45
CA LEU A 140 9.39 26.83 -7.34
C LEU A 140 8.58 26.91 -8.61
N SER A 141 7.52 26.12 -8.71
CA SER A 141 6.68 26.12 -9.89
C SER A 141 5.24 26.03 -9.44
N ASN A 142 4.33 26.01 -10.41
CA ASN A 142 2.92 25.83 -10.11
C ASN A 142 2.58 24.41 -9.69
N THR A 143 3.54 23.52 -9.85
CA THR A 143 3.32 22.12 -9.48
C THR A 143 3.74 21.94 -8.04
N GLN A 144 2.83 21.39 -7.25
CA GLN A 144 3.10 21.17 -5.85
C GLN A 144 3.41 19.73 -5.60
N THR A 145 4.53 19.46 -4.95
CA THR A 145 4.91 18.11 -4.62
C THR A 145 4.65 17.83 -3.16
N MET A 146 4.60 16.55 -2.82
CA MET A 146 4.26 16.10 -1.48
C MET A 146 5.42 15.32 -0.87
N GLN A 147 5.39 15.26 0.43
CA GLN A 147 6.38 14.56 1.22
C GLN A 147 5.65 13.56 2.11
N ILE A 148 6.22 12.36 2.23
CA ILE A 148 5.71 11.36 3.17
C ILE A 148 6.73 11.22 4.28
N ARG A 149 6.31 11.38 5.52
CA ARG A 149 7.22 11.34 6.66
C ARG A 149 6.51 10.71 7.86
N LEU A 150 7.31 10.27 8.83
CA LEU A 150 6.74 9.72 10.06
C LEU A 150 6.04 10.80 10.86
N LYS A 151 4.93 10.44 11.46
CA LYS A 151 4.25 11.31 12.41
C LYS A 151 5.15 11.46 13.63
N ASN A 152 5.10 12.65 14.23
CA ASN A 152 5.84 12.90 15.47
C ASN A 152 7.33 12.75 15.34
N GLU A 153 7.84 12.97 14.14
CA GLU A 153 9.25 12.86 13.93
C GLU A 153 9.99 14.11 14.35
N SER A 154 9.29 15.09 14.77
CA SER A 154 9.88 16.39 14.99
C SER A 154 10.58 16.51 16.32
N CYS A 155 10.64 15.54 17.12
CA CYS A 155 11.34 15.69 18.40
C CYS A 155 12.81 15.69 18.28
#